data_d4f269049b1610d1559ab7da1bdb6fe4
#
_entry.id   d4f269049b1610d1559ab7da1bdb6fe4
#
_cell.length_a   1.000
_cell.length_b   1.000
_cell.length_c   1.000
_cell.angle_alpha   90.00
_cell.angle_beta   90.00
_cell.angle_gamma   90.00
#
_symmetry.space_group_name_H-M   'P 1'
#
loop_
_entity.id
_entity.type
_entity.pdbx_description
1 polymer ?
#
loop_
_entity_poly.entity_id
_entity_poly.type
_entity_poly.pdbx_seq_one_letter_code
_entity_poly.pdbx_strand_id
1 'polypeptide(L)'
;MEIARQLLHRFREEGNEFLQKVVAIDETWIRDFEPELKSQSSEWRGKGSSRPKKFKRAQSNEKQLIFAYDCKGVIMTDRVPSGTTVTAAYYRQCLQKLRRKMHANRPDLLENGVLILHDNDRPCLGKDVRELLDGYSWEVLPHPPYSHDMSPLDFDLFPKLKINMRCVRFSRLEDLSASVTRPVKTAQLF
;
A
#
# COMPACT_ATOMS: atom_id res chain seq x y z
N MET A 1 5.40 1.89 -21.45
CA MET A 1 5.35 0.55 -22.08
C MET A 1 6.70 -0.17 -22.05
N GLU A 2 7.83 0.51 -22.18
CA GLU A 2 9.17 -0.11 -22.15
C GLU A 2 9.50 -0.76 -20.80
N ILE A 3 9.31 -0.05 -19.70
CA ILE A 3 9.55 -0.56 -18.33
C ILE A 3 8.76 -1.83 -18.06
N ALA A 4 7.48 -1.86 -18.44
CA ALA A 4 6.65 -3.05 -18.24
C ALA A 4 7.17 -4.27 -19.02
N ARG A 5 7.70 -4.05 -20.23
CA ARG A 5 8.32 -5.13 -21.00
C ARG A 5 9.61 -5.64 -20.36
N GLN A 6 10.43 -4.76 -19.81
CA GLN A 6 11.67 -5.12 -19.11
C GLN A 6 11.35 -5.96 -17.86
N LEU A 7 10.38 -5.56 -17.05
CA LEU A 7 9.94 -6.32 -15.87
C LEU A 7 9.34 -7.67 -16.26
N LEU A 8 8.52 -7.71 -17.33
CA LEU A 8 7.97 -8.95 -17.85
C LEU A 8 9.05 -9.89 -18.40
N HIS A 9 10.06 -9.35 -19.07
CA HIS A 9 11.20 -10.14 -19.54
C HIS A 9 11.95 -10.76 -18.38
N ARG A 10 12.27 -9.95 -17.38
CA ARG A 10 12.94 -10.42 -16.17
C ARG A 10 12.13 -11.49 -15.43
N PHE A 11 10.82 -11.32 -15.31
CA PHE A 11 9.94 -12.35 -14.74
C PHE A 11 9.95 -13.65 -15.55
N ARG A 12 10.02 -13.58 -16.89
CA ARG A 12 10.10 -14.77 -17.74
C ARG A 12 11.42 -15.54 -17.57
N GLU A 13 12.49 -14.85 -17.25
CA GLU A 13 13.82 -15.44 -17.04
C GLU A 13 13.97 -15.99 -15.61
N GLU A 14 13.62 -15.22 -14.60
CA GLU A 14 13.82 -15.56 -13.18
C GLU A 14 12.61 -16.31 -12.58
N GLY A 15 11.43 -16.25 -13.21
CA GLY A 15 10.23 -16.91 -12.74
C GLY A 15 9.73 -16.43 -11.39
N ASN A 16 9.24 -17.35 -10.57
CA ASN A 16 8.68 -17.03 -9.26
C ASN A 16 9.73 -16.50 -8.26
N GLU A 17 11.01 -16.78 -8.47
CA GLU A 17 12.08 -16.26 -7.62
C GLU A 17 12.15 -14.74 -7.68
N PHE A 18 11.93 -14.15 -8.87
CA PHE A 18 11.81 -12.72 -9.04
C PHE A 18 10.71 -12.14 -8.16
N LEU A 19 9.50 -12.71 -8.21
CA LEU A 19 8.36 -12.22 -7.43
C LEU A 19 8.56 -12.33 -5.91
N GLN A 20 9.28 -13.37 -5.47
CA GLN A 20 9.58 -13.58 -4.05
C GLN A 20 10.53 -12.54 -3.48
N LYS A 21 11.32 -11.88 -4.32
CA LYS A 21 12.26 -10.81 -3.92
C LYS A 21 11.62 -9.42 -3.90
N VAL A 22 10.46 -9.26 -4.55
CA VAL A 22 9.81 -7.94 -4.69
C VAL A 22 9.15 -7.52 -3.38
N VAL A 23 9.50 -6.32 -2.93
CA VAL A 23 8.85 -5.60 -1.84
C VAL A 23 8.27 -4.31 -2.38
N ALA A 24 6.96 -4.27 -2.48
CA ALA A 24 6.25 -3.06 -2.90
C ALA A 24 6.03 -2.14 -1.69
N ILE A 25 6.28 -0.84 -1.87
CA ILE A 25 6.07 0.20 -0.85
C ILE A 25 5.20 1.28 -1.46
N ASP A 26 4.11 1.62 -0.78
CA ASP A 26 3.19 2.64 -1.26
C ASP A 26 2.40 3.26 -0.09
N GLU A 27 1.75 4.38 -0.35
CA GLU A 27 1.03 5.19 0.60
C GLU A 27 -0.47 5.19 0.30
N THR A 28 -1.27 5.14 1.34
CA THR A 28 -2.72 5.30 1.18
C THR A 28 -3.32 6.13 2.30
N TRP A 29 -4.39 6.88 1.95
CA TRP A 29 -5.20 7.58 2.91
C TRP A 29 -6.33 6.69 3.39
N ILE A 30 -6.45 6.58 4.72
CA ILE A 30 -7.50 5.83 5.39
C ILE A 30 -8.34 6.78 6.22
N ARG A 31 -9.65 6.60 6.14
CA ARG A 31 -10.64 7.38 6.90
C ARG A 31 -11.13 6.61 8.11
N ASP A 32 -11.46 7.31 9.18
CA ASP A 32 -12.12 6.72 10.35
C ASP A 32 -13.48 6.10 9.98
N PHE A 33 -14.05 6.50 8.84
CA PHE A 33 -15.26 5.96 8.26
C PHE A 33 -15.19 5.98 6.74
N GLU A 34 -15.23 4.80 6.12
CA GLU A 34 -15.36 4.66 4.67
C GLU A 34 -16.85 4.51 4.31
N PRO A 35 -17.43 5.43 3.52
CA PRO A 35 -18.83 5.36 3.14
C PRO A 35 -19.09 4.25 2.14
N GLU A 36 -20.37 3.85 2.05
CA GLU A 36 -20.86 2.95 1.00
C GLU A 36 -20.57 3.50 -0.40
N LEU A 37 -20.38 2.59 -1.34
CA LEU A 37 -20.32 2.95 -2.76
C LEU A 37 -21.67 3.47 -3.24
N LYS A 38 -21.64 4.36 -4.24
CA LYS A 38 -22.87 4.84 -4.89
C LYS A 38 -23.74 3.69 -5.42
N SER A 39 -23.14 2.61 -5.89
CA SER A 39 -23.84 1.41 -6.34
C SER A 39 -24.56 0.67 -5.22
N GLN A 40 -24.01 0.66 -4.01
CA GLN A 40 -24.60 0.02 -2.83
C GLN A 40 -25.70 0.88 -2.18
N SER A 41 -25.57 2.20 -2.27
CA SER A 41 -26.56 3.16 -1.74
C SER A 41 -27.65 3.55 -2.74
N SER A 42 -27.68 2.91 -3.93
CA SER A 42 -28.73 3.14 -4.91
C SER A 42 -30.01 2.39 -4.52
N GLU A 43 -31.12 3.12 -4.37
CA GLU A 43 -32.43 2.57 -4.07
C GLU A 43 -33.37 2.73 -5.27
N TRP A 44 -34.10 1.67 -5.62
CA TRP A 44 -35.21 1.77 -6.54
C TRP A 44 -36.37 2.50 -5.85
N ARG A 45 -36.86 3.57 -6.49
CA ARG A 45 -37.96 4.37 -5.96
C ARG A 45 -39.07 4.51 -6.96
N GLY A 46 -40.31 4.52 -6.46
CA GLY A 46 -41.49 4.76 -7.27
C GLY A 46 -41.49 6.18 -7.86
N LYS A 47 -42.10 6.31 -9.06
CA LYS A 47 -42.29 7.60 -9.74
C LYS A 47 -43.09 8.55 -8.83
N GLY A 48 -42.51 9.71 -8.47
CA GLY A 48 -43.13 10.71 -7.58
C GLY A 48 -42.69 10.68 -6.13
N SER A 49 -41.80 9.74 -5.69
CA SER A 49 -41.27 9.76 -4.34
C SER A 49 -40.29 10.93 -4.13
N SER A 50 -40.32 11.54 -2.93
CA SER A 50 -39.42 12.64 -2.57
C SER A 50 -37.97 12.23 -2.63
N ARG A 51 -37.07 13.12 -3.06
CA ARG A 51 -35.63 12.85 -3.05
C ARG A 51 -35.14 12.65 -1.64
N PRO A 52 -34.26 11.64 -1.40
CA PRO A 52 -33.69 11.43 -0.07
C PRO A 52 -32.91 12.67 0.36
N LYS A 53 -33.09 13.09 1.60
CA LYS A 53 -32.25 14.14 2.18
C LYS A 53 -30.81 13.62 2.20
N LYS A 54 -29.89 14.34 1.55
CA LYS A 54 -28.46 14.05 1.68
C LYS A 54 -28.04 14.30 3.12
N PHE A 55 -27.71 13.24 3.85
CA PHE A 55 -27.05 13.42 5.15
C PHE A 55 -25.75 14.18 4.92
N LYS A 56 -25.52 15.24 5.72
CA LYS A 56 -24.18 15.86 5.78
C LYS A 56 -23.24 14.76 6.30
N ARG A 57 -22.31 14.33 5.45
CA ARG A 57 -21.28 13.38 5.87
C ARG A 57 -20.51 14.00 7.03
N ALA A 58 -20.43 13.27 8.14
CA ALA A 58 -19.53 13.66 9.23
C ALA A 58 -18.12 13.79 8.66
N GLN A 59 -17.42 14.86 9.03
CA GLN A 59 -16.02 15.02 8.66
C GLN A 59 -15.25 13.83 9.24
N SER A 60 -14.67 13.01 8.38
CA SER A 60 -13.85 11.88 8.77
C SER A 60 -12.40 12.34 8.82
N ASN A 61 -11.69 12.03 9.90
CA ASN A 61 -10.26 12.28 9.95
C ASN A 61 -9.56 11.33 9.00
N GLU A 62 -8.70 11.88 8.14
CA GLU A 62 -7.87 11.10 7.23
C GLU A 62 -6.51 10.84 7.87
N LYS A 63 -6.00 9.65 7.70
CA LYS A 63 -4.69 9.22 8.19
C LYS A 63 -3.92 8.61 7.03
N GLN A 64 -2.71 9.09 6.83
CA GLN A 64 -1.81 8.54 5.83
C GLN A 64 -1.05 7.36 6.42
N LEU A 65 -1.07 6.24 5.73
CA LEU A 65 -0.34 5.02 6.09
C LEU A 65 0.58 4.64 4.94
N ILE A 66 1.80 4.21 5.30
CA ILE A 66 2.77 3.62 4.39
C ILE A 66 2.77 2.12 4.63
N PHE A 67 2.64 1.35 3.57
CA PHE A 67 2.68 -0.10 3.59
C PHE A 67 3.91 -0.62 2.89
N ALA A 68 4.49 -1.69 3.44
CA ALA A 68 5.42 -2.54 2.72
C ALA A 68 4.82 -3.94 2.60
N TYR A 69 4.79 -4.47 1.39
CA TYR A 69 4.05 -5.67 1.02
C TYR A 69 4.88 -6.57 0.13
N ASP A 70 4.88 -7.88 0.40
CA ASP A 70 5.50 -8.90 -0.42
C ASP A 70 4.48 -9.98 -0.86
N CYS A 71 4.92 -10.99 -1.59
CA CYS A 71 4.07 -12.11 -2.00
C CYS A 71 3.50 -12.93 -0.83
N LYS A 72 4.05 -12.82 0.38
CA LYS A 72 3.56 -13.47 1.60
C LYS A 72 2.61 -12.57 2.41
N GLY A 73 2.46 -11.29 2.03
CA GLY A 73 1.57 -10.33 2.66
C GLY A 73 2.25 -9.08 3.22
N VAL A 74 1.58 -8.39 4.15
CA VAL A 74 2.08 -7.13 4.73
C VAL A 74 3.28 -7.40 5.64
N ILE A 75 4.41 -6.77 5.34
CA ILE A 75 5.62 -6.79 6.17
C ILE A 75 5.55 -5.71 7.23
N MET A 76 5.13 -4.52 6.83
CA MET A 76 5.12 -3.34 7.69
C MET A 76 3.97 -2.40 7.33
N THR A 77 3.40 -1.80 8.37
CA THR A 77 2.55 -0.63 8.27
C THR A 77 3.16 0.47 9.13
N ASP A 78 3.37 1.65 8.55
CA ASP A 78 3.85 2.84 9.29
C ASP A 78 2.83 3.96 9.16
N ARG A 79 2.54 4.61 10.27
CA ARG A 79 1.59 5.72 10.30
C ARG A 79 2.33 7.04 10.23
N VAL A 80 2.00 7.84 9.24
CA VAL A 80 2.48 9.22 9.14
C VAL A 80 1.78 10.05 10.22
N PRO A 81 2.52 10.77 11.09
CA PRO A 81 1.94 11.64 12.10
C PRO A 81 1.05 12.71 11.46
N SER A 82 -0.08 13.01 12.08
CA SER A 82 -1.01 14.02 11.57
C SER A 82 -0.33 15.38 11.44
N GLY A 83 -0.55 16.06 10.31
CA GLY A 83 0.06 17.37 10.03
C GLY A 83 1.51 17.31 9.54
N THR A 84 2.07 16.13 9.34
CA THR A 84 3.40 15.96 8.73
C THR A 84 3.27 15.48 7.28
N THR A 85 4.20 15.94 6.45
CA THR A 85 4.33 15.46 5.06
C THR A 85 5.44 14.42 5.00
N VAL A 86 5.27 13.41 4.16
CA VAL A 86 6.33 12.43 3.88
C VAL A 86 7.47 13.15 3.15
N THR A 87 8.60 13.25 3.82
CA THR A 87 9.85 13.82 3.28
C THR A 87 10.84 12.69 3.02
N ALA A 88 11.93 12.97 2.28
CA ALA A 88 13.00 12.00 2.05
C ALA A 88 13.60 11.48 3.38
N ALA A 89 13.74 12.36 4.38
CA ALA A 89 14.21 11.99 5.71
C ALA A 89 13.23 11.04 6.44
N TYR A 90 11.91 11.30 6.33
CA TYR A 90 10.89 10.42 6.88
C TYR A 90 10.89 9.07 6.16
N TYR A 91 10.91 9.08 4.81
CA TYR A 91 10.93 7.88 4.01
C TYR A 91 12.18 7.02 4.28
N ARG A 92 13.34 7.65 4.46
CA ARG A 92 14.57 6.98 4.90
C ARG A 92 14.39 6.26 6.25
N GLN A 93 13.75 6.90 7.23
CA GLN A 93 13.43 6.26 8.52
C GLN A 93 12.46 5.08 8.34
N CYS A 94 11.50 5.21 7.43
CA CYS A 94 10.57 4.15 7.08
C CYS A 94 11.30 2.92 6.52
N LEU A 95 12.25 3.09 5.61
CA LEU A 95 13.10 2.02 5.08
C LEU A 95 13.97 1.35 6.17
N GLN A 96 14.47 2.12 7.13
CA GLN A 96 15.21 1.58 8.27
C GLN A 96 14.31 0.72 9.18
N LYS A 97 13.06 1.15 9.39
CA LYS A 97 12.05 0.36 10.12
C LYS A 97 11.71 -0.92 9.34
N LEU A 98 11.53 -0.79 8.03
CA LEU A 98 11.25 -1.93 7.15
C LEU A 98 12.35 -2.98 7.27
N ARG A 99 13.62 -2.60 7.14
CA ARG A 99 14.75 -3.53 7.28
C ARG A 99 14.71 -4.29 8.60
N ARG A 100 14.44 -3.59 9.72
CA ARG A 100 14.30 -4.25 11.04
C ARG A 100 13.15 -5.25 11.08
N LYS A 101 12.02 -4.92 10.46
CA LYS A 101 10.87 -5.82 10.35
C LYS A 101 11.16 -7.03 9.46
N MET A 102 11.91 -6.83 8.38
CA MET A 102 12.35 -7.93 7.52
C MET A 102 13.30 -8.88 8.24
N HIS A 103 14.25 -8.37 9.02
CA HIS A 103 15.11 -9.23 9.87
C HIS A 103 14.30 -10.10 10.82
N ALA A 104 13.21 -9.58 11.39
CA ALA A 104 12.38 -10.33 12.33
C ALA A 104 11.44 -11.34 11.64
N ASN A 105 10.87 -10.98 10.48
CA ASN A 105 9.74 -11.70 9.88
C ASN A 105 10.04 -12.33 8.52
N ARG A 106 11.10 -11.90 7.85
CA ARG A 106 11.46 -12.26 6.46
C ARG A 106 12.98 -12.36 6.28
N PRO A 107 13.72 -13.11 7.12
CA PRO A 107 15.19 -13.21 7.00
C PRO A 107 15.61 -13.71 5.62
N ASP A 108 14.90 -14.71 5.07
CA ASP A 108 15.17 -15.30 3.75
C ASP A 108 15.19 -14.25 2.63
N LEU A 109 14.33 -13.22 2.73
CA LEU A 109 14.26 -12.15 1.73
C LEU A 109 15.53 -11.30 1.73
N LEU A 110 16.11 -11.06 2.90
CA LEU A 110 17.36 -10.31 3.01
C LEU A 110 18.57 -11.08 2.49
N GLU A 111 18.56 -12.41 2.60
CA GLU A 111 19.62 -13.29 2.11
C GLU A 111 19.55 -13.45 0.58
N ASN A 112 18.35 -13.55 0.02
CA ASN A 112 18.14 -13.78 -1.41
C ASN A 112 18.19 -12.51 -2.27
N GLY A 113 18.33 -11.34 -1.64
CA GLY A 113 18.30 -10.04 -2.28
C GLY A 113 16.90 -9.43 -2.34
N VAL A 114 16.82 -8.12 -2.18
CA VAL A 114 15.58 -7.35 -2.10
C VAL A 114 15.42 -6.47 -3.31
N LEU A 115 14.26 -6.55 -3.95
CA LEU A 115 13.85 -5.71 -5.07
C LEU A 115 12.77 -4.76 -4.58
N ILE A 116 13.08 -3.48 -4.45
CA ILE A 116 12.13 -2.46 -4.01
C ILE A 116 11.32 -1.95 -5.19
N LEU A 117 10.00 -2.02 -5.07
CA LEU A 117 9.06 -1.40 -6.00
C LEU A 117 8.34 -0.27 -5.27
N HIS A 118 8.65 0.97 -5.62
CA HIS A 118 7.98 2.16 -5.13
C HIS A 118 7.75 3.13 -6.31
N ASP A 119 6.89 4.10 -6.12
CA ASP A 119 6.66 5.12 -7.13
C ASP A 119 7.84 6.11 -7.24
N ASN A 120 7.77 7.00 -8.24
CA ASN A 120 8.80 7.99 -8.48
C ASN A 120 8.56 9.31 -7.75
N ASP A 121 7.88 9.27 -6.60
CA ASP A 121 7.64 10.46 -5.80
C ASP A 121 8.94 11.07 -5.27
N ARG A 122 8.96 12.39 -5.12
CA ARG A 122 10.16 13.14 -4.69
C ARG A 122 10.82 12.59 -3.42
N PRO A 123 10.09 12.19 -2.37
CA PRO A 123 10.68 11.57 -1.18
C PRO A 123 11.50 10.31 -1.50
N CYS A 124 11.01 9.48 -2.41
CA CYS A 124 11.65 8.21 -2.78
C CYS A 124 12.92 8.41 -3.59
N LEU A 125 13.01 9.49 -4.35
CA LEU A 125 14.15 9.82 -5.21
C LEU A 125 15.27 10.61 -4.51
N GLY A 126 15.12 10.91 -3.23
CA GLY A 126 16.11 11.66 -2.44
C GLY A 126 17.49 10.99 -2.46
N LYS A 127 18.56 11.80 -2.49
CA LYS A 127 19.95 11.30 -2.48
C LYS A 127 20.21 10.39 -1.28
N ASP A 128 19.80 10.82 -0.08
CA ASP A 128 19.97 10.07 1.17
C ASP A 128 19.23 8.72 1.16
N VAL A 129 18.12 8.64 0.40
CA VAL A 129 17.35 7.41 0.24
C VAL A 129 18.10 6.44 -0.67
N ARG A 130 18.62 6.92 -1.78
CA ARG A 130 19.43 6.10 -2.71
C ARG A 130 20.68 5.55 -2.04
N GLU A 131 21.43 6.41 -1.34
CA GLU A 131 22.62 6.00 -0.58
C GLU A 131 22.30 4.94 0.47
N LEU A 132 21.11 5.02 1.11
CA LEU A 132 20.66 4.01 2.05
C LEU A 132 20.35 2.67 1.37
N LEU A 133 19.63 2.71 0.24
CA LEU A 133 19.27 1.52 -0.54
C LEU A 133 20.51 0.83 -1.10
N ASP A 134 21.46 1.60 -1.63
CA ASP A 134 22.76 1.11 -2.11
C ASP A 134 23.56 0.46 -0.96
N GLY A 135 23.56 1.10 0.21
CA GLY A 135 24.22 0.56 1.42
C GLY A 135 23.58 -0.74 1.94
N TYR A 136 22.33 -0.99 1.60
CA TYR A 136 21.63 -2.24 1.90
C TYR A 136 21.74 -3.27 0.77
N SER A 137 22.33 -2.91 -0.35
CA SER A 137 22.35 -3.71 -1.58
C SER A 137 20.93 -4.06 -2.08
N TRP A 138 19.99 -3.14 -1.88
CA TRP A 138 18.62 -3.27 -2.35
C TRP A 138 18.49 -2.65 -3.75
N GLU A 139 18.03 -3.43 -4.71
CA GLU A 139 17.77 -2.95 -6.05
C GLU A 139 16.42 -2.26 -6.11
N VAL A 140 16.37 -1.09 -6.76
CA VAL A 140 15.12 -0.38 -7.03
C VAL A 140 14.61 -0.75 -8.41
N LEU A 141 13.42 -1.31 -8.48
CA LEU A 141 12.78 -1.62 -9.75
C LEU A 141 12.25 -0.34 -10.41
N PRO A 142 12.42 -0.19 -11.72
CA PRO A 142 11.87 0.95 -12.44
C PRO A 142 10.32 0.90 -12.40
N HIS A 143 9.71 2.03 -12.05
CA HIS A 143 8.26 2.19 -12.03
C HIS A 143 7.83 3.26 -13.03
N PRO A 144 6.88 2.97 -13.95
CA PRO A 144 6.39 3.99 -14.89
C PRO A 144 5.58 5.05 -14.15
N PRO A 145 5.64 6.32 -14.54
CA PRO A 145 4.79 7.35 -13.98
C PRO A 145 3.31 7.02 -14.16
N TYR A 146 2.49 7.34 -13.15
CA TYR A 146 1.02 7.18 -13.18
C TYR A 146 0.52 5.76 -13.46
N SER A 147 1.28 4.73 -13.07
CA SER A 147 0.96 3.32 -13.36
C SER A 147 0.55 2.56 -12.10
N HIS A 148 -0.58 2.92 -11.51
CA HIS A 148 -1.15 2.25 -10.33
C HIS A 148 -1.46 0.77 -10.58
N ASP A 149 -1.69 0.38 -11.83
CA ASP A 149 -1.90 -0.99 -12.28
C ASP A 149 -0.64 -1.87 -12.15
N MET A 150 0.53 -1.27 -11.92
CA MET A 150 1.79 -1.98 -11.66
C MET A 150 2.15 -2.05 -10.18
N SER A 151 1.43 -1.35 -9.30
CA SER A 151 1.63 -1.42 -7.84
C SER A 151 0.75 -2.52 -7.23
N PRO A 152 1.33 -3.61 -6.67
CA PRO A 152 0.56 -4.64 -5.99
C PRO A 152 -0.29 -4.11 -4.84
N LEU A 153 0.13 -3.02 -4.22
CA LEU A 153 -0.61 -2.35 -3.17
C LEU A 153 -1.90 -1.73 -3.72
N ASP A 154 -1.83 -1.06 -4.87
CA ASP A 154 -2.97 -0.38 -5.48
C ASP A 154 -4.00 -1.33 -6.07
N PHE A 155 -3.56 -2.38 -6.77
CA PHE A 155 -4.52 -3.28 -7.42
C PHE A 155 -5.00 -4.42 -6.52
N ASP A 156 -4.26 -4.79 -5.46
CA ASP A 156 -4.61 -5.91 -4.58
C ASP A 156 -4.93 -5.46 -3.14
N LEU A 157 -3.96 -4.92 -2.40
CA LEU A 157 -4.09 -4.67 -0.97
C LEU A 157 -5.07 -3.54 -0.64
N PHE A 158 -4.90 -2.36 -1.23
CA PHE A 158 -5.70 -1.19 -0.87
C PHE A 158 -7.19 -1.34 -1.18
N PRO A 159 -7.61 -1.93 -2.32
CA PRO A 159 -9.02 -2.21 -2.56
C PRO A 159 -9.63 -3.16 -1.53
N LYS A 160 -8.94 -4.25 -1.20
CA LYS A 160 -9.40 -5.22 -0.20
C LYS A 160 -9.51 -4.58 1.19
N LEU A 161 -8.51 -3.78 1.57
CA LEU A 161 -8.50 -3.04 2.82
C LEU A 161 -9.70 -2.09 2.91
N LYS A 162 -9.92 -1.26 1.89
CA LYS A 162 -11.02 -0.30 1.85
C LYS A 162 -12.40 -0.97 1.82
N ILE A 163 -12.53 -2.15 1.19
CA ILE A 163 -13.76 -2.93 1.22
C ILE A 163 -14.08 -3.38 2.66
N ASN A 164 -13.10 -3.92 3.37
CA ASN A 164 -13.29 -4.39 4.74
C ASN A 164 -13.58 -3.26 5.75
N MET A 165 -13.17 -2.04 5.43
CA MET A 165 -13.39 -0.86 6.27
C MET A 165 -14.72 -0.15 5.97
N ARG A 166 -15.44 -0.52 4.91
CA ARG A 166 -16.71 0.13 4.55
C ARG A 166 -17.78 -0.08 5.60
N CYS A 167 -18.56 0.97 5.84
CA CYS A 167 -19.67 0.99 6.77
C CYS A 167 -19.28 0.69 8.23
N VAL A 168 -17.99 0.57 8.53
CA VAL A 168 -17.47 0.41 9.88
C VAL A 168 -16.89 1.74 10.35
N ARG A 169 -17.32 2.19 11.52
CA ARG A 169 -16.72 3.37 12.15
C ARG A 169 -15.67 2.92 13.16
N PHE A 170 -14.45 3.29 12.90
CA PHE A 170 -13.33 3.05 13.82
C PHE A 170 -13.21 4.22 14.78
N SER A 171 -13.56 4.01 16.03
CA SER A 171 -13.46 5.03 17.10
C SER A 171 -12.07 5.10 17.68
N ARG A 172 -11.29 4.02 17.59
CA ARG A 172 -9.92 3.93 18.08
C ARG A 172 -8.96 3.58 16.96
N LEU A 173 -7.75 4.10 17.05
CA LEU A 173 -6.64 3.84 16.14
C LEU A 173 -6.17 2.38 16.18
N GLU A 174 -6.27 1.78 17.35
CA GLU A 174 -5.90 0.39 17.59
C GLU A 174 -6.81 -0.57 16.82
N ASP A 175 -8.12 -0.28 16.80
CA ASP A 175 -9.11 -1.05 16.04
C ASP A 175 -8.86 -0.93 14.53
N LEU A 176 -8.49 0.26 14.06
CA LEU A 176 -8.11 0.50 12.68
C LEU A 176 -6.83 -0.27 12.31
N SER A 177 -5.79 -0.18 13.15
CA SER A 177 -4.53 -0.90 12.92
C SER A 177 -4.73 -2.41 12.98
N ALA A 178 -5.57 -2.91 13.89
CA ALA A 178 -5.91 -4.32 13.98
C ALA A 178 -6.69 -4.82 12.76
N SER A 179 -7.59 -4.01 12.18
CA SER A 179 -8.32 -4.35 10.97
C SER A 179 -7.43 -4.39 9.73
N VAL A 180 -6.39 -3.54 9.71
CA VAL A 180 -5.36 -3.48 8.67
C VAL A 180 -4.36 -4.64 8.78
N THR A 181 -4.05 -5.06 10.03
CA THR A 181 -3.06 -6.12 10.30
C THR A 181 -3.69 -7.51 10.30
N ARG A 182 -5.03 -7.62 10.39
CA ARG A 182 -5.68 -8.91 10.15
C ARG A 182 -5.23 -9.40 8.77
N PRO A 183 -4.67 -10.63 8.69
CA PRO A 183 -4.24 -11.13 7.41
C PRO A 183 -5.44 -11.03 6.47
N VAL A 184 -5.31 -10.19 5.46
CA VAL A 184 -6.12 -10.36 4.26
C VAL A 184 -5.85 -11.78 3.87
N LYS A 185 -6.80 -12.70 4.17
CA LYS A 185 -6.67 -14.09 3.79
C LYS A 185 -6.25 -14.05 2.34
N THR A 186 -5.04 -14.47 2.10
CA THR A 186 -4.46 -14.53 0.75
C THR A 186 -5.47 -15.30 -0.06
N ALA A 187 -6.26 -14.59 -0.85
CA ALA A 187 -7.00 -15.26 -1.90
C ALA A 187 -5.88 -15.86 -2.72
N GLN A 188 -5.80 -17.18 -2.70
CA GLN A 188 -4.90 -17.93 -3.53
C GLN A 188 -4.97 -17.31 -4.93
N LEU A 189 -3.90 -16.60 -5.28
CA LEU A 189 -3.65 -16.21 -6.66
C LEU A 189 -3.31 -17.51 -7.37
N PHE A 190 -4.37 -18.18 -7.83
CA PHE A 190 -4.42 -19.05 -9.03
C PHE A 190 -5.87 -19.52 -9.22
#